data_9c9e025a673005f500901d2dcf290df1
#
_entry.id   9c9e025a673005f500901d2dcf290df1
#
_cell.length_a   1.000
_cell.length_b   1.000
_cell.length_c   1.000
_cell.angle_alpha   90.00
_cell.angle_beta   90.00
_cell.angle_gamma   90.00
#
_symmetry.space_group_name_H-M   'P 1'
#
loop_
_entity.id
_entity.type
_entity.pdbx_description
1 polymer ?
#
loop_
_entity_poly.entity_id
_entity_poly.type
_entity_poly.pdbx_seq_one_letter_code
_entity_poly.pdbx_strand_id
1 'polypeptide(L)'
;TILLAARVSGEEEPPINSVGIISSDAPDVLSHLSVRCRNVKALFAACHEAEALEQLAELNGRYVSMTTTAAGAVNWEEVDASAASSSDSSGASLPKNLRVDKPTWCKRYAVGIDEFKDGVVGAKSKNLAGLRGLLPEWINLPASVALPFGSFEAALKGDKATADELKRAVDDVNKGDLSGLERARESIMSMEVPKDVVTELEASMKAAGIPTPRDDDAWFMALRSLKAVWASKYNERAYTSTKRVGLDYDSISMSVLVQQVVDARYAFVIHTKNPINDDPDEIYVELVRGMGEAIVSGTVPGSALAFTARKDDLDNPQIALYPSKSCGMFVKDSSLIFRSDSNGEDLEGYAGAGLYDSVTTAVMTEETVDYSSDRVVADAEYARMIMSKVARVGAAIEGALGSAQDVEGVIDSADEVTVVQTRPQM
;
A
#
# COMPACT_ATOMS: atom_id res chain seq x y z
N THR A 1 0.83 17.61 -18.46
CA THR A 1 1.05 16.56 -19.49
C THR A 1 0.07 15.43 -19.27
N ILE A 2 -0.51 14.88 -20.35
CA ILE A 2 -1.25 13.61 -20.37
C ILE A 2 -0.30 12.56 -20.92
N LEU A 3 -0.24 11.41 -20.26
CA LEU A 3 0.65 10.30 -20.63
C LEU A 3 -0.18 9.17 -21.23
N LEU A 4 0.32 8.60 -22.31
CA LEU A 4 -0.15 7.31 -22.83
C LEU A 4 0.86 6.25 -22.42
N ALA A 5 0.43 5.28 -21.62
CA ALA A 5 1.26 4.18 -21.15
C ALA A 5 0.76 2.86 -21.74
N ALA A 6 1.63 2.15 -22.45
CA ALA A 6 1.28 0.83 -22.97
C ALA A 6 1.01 -0.19 -21.85
N ARG A 7 1.66 -0.02 -20.72
CA ARG A 7 1.51 -0.83 -19.51
C ARG A 7 1.76 -0.01 -18.26
N VAL A 8 1.11 -0.41 -17.18
CA VAL A 8 1.37 0.08 -15.82
C VAL A 8 1.45 -1.12 -14.87
N SER A 9 2.38 -1.07 -13.91
CA SER A 9 2.53 -2.12 -12.91
C SER A 9 1.71 -1.88 -11.64
N GLY A 10 1.05 -0.70 -11.54
CA GLY A 10 0.33 -0.29 -10.33
C GLY A 10 1.23 0.32 -9.24
N GLU A 11 2.55 0.23 -9.38
CA GLU A 11 3.52 0.75 -8.39
C GLU A 11 4.17 2.09 -8.78
N GLU A 12 3.94 2.56 -10.00
CA GLU A 12 4.54 3.79 -10.49
C GLU A 12 4.04 5.04 -9.75
N GLU A 13 4.93 6.03 -9.65
CA GLU A 13 4.54 7.38 -9.26
C GLU A 13 4.04 8.16 -10.50
N PRO A 14 2.86 8.82 -10.42
CA PRO A 14 2.45 9.73 -11.47
C PRO A 14 3.54 10.78 -11.71
N PRO A 15 4.07 10.94 -12.93
CA PRO A 15 5.13 11.90 -13.18
C PRO A 15 4.76 13.33 -12.77
N ILE A 16 5.75 14.14 -12.40
CA ILE A 16 5.55 15.53 -12.01
C ILE A 16 4.89 16.28 -13.18
N ASN A 17 3.84 17.07 -12.88
CA ASN A 17 3.03 17.80 -13.86
C ASN A 17 2.20 16.92 -14.82
N SER A 18 2.03 15.62 -14.55
CA SER A 18 1.01 14.84 -15.24
C SER A 18 -0.37 15.22 -14.69
N VAL A 19 -1.31 15.46 -15.58
CA VAL A 19 -2.72 15.74 -15.27
C VAL A 19 -3.61 14.57 -15.68
N GLY A 20 -3.03 13.58 -16.38
CA GLY A 20 -3.73 12.36 -16.76
C GLY A 20 -2.77 11.27 -17.22
N ILE A 21 -3.18 10.03 -16.97
CA ILE A 21 -2.53 8.81 -17.46
C ILE A 21 -3.63 7.97 -18.11
N ILE A 22 -3.39 7.55 -19.34
CA ILE A 22 -4.25 6.60 -20.07
C ILE A 22 -3.42 5.37 -20.36
N SER A 23 -3.92 4.21 -19.99
CA SER A 23 -3.24 2.93 -20.16
C SER A 23 -4.16 1.89 -20.80
N SER A 24 -3.59 0.90 -21.50
CA SER A 24 -4.32 -0.31 -21.86
C SER A 24 -4.54 -1.27 -20.69
N ASP A 25 -3.77 -1.13 -19.63
CA ASP A 25 -4.01 -1.88 -18.38
C ASP A 25 -5.05 -1.17 -17.53
N ALA A 26 -5.86 -1.96 -16.81
CA ALA A 26 -6.89 -1.49 -15.89
C ALA A 26 -6.61 -2.02 -14.48
N PRO A 27 -5.66 -1.45 -13.75
CA PRO A 27 -5.47 -1.80 -12.35
C PRO A 27 -6.73 -1.46 -11.53
N ASP A 28 -6.91 -2.17 -10.44
CA ASP A 28 -8.06 -1.98 -9.55
C ASP A 28 -8.16 -0.53 -9.05
N VAL A 29 -9.38 -0.08 -8.72
CA VAL A 29 -9.63 1.31 -8.27
C VAL A 29 -8.87 1.62 -6.98
N LEU A 30 -8.66 0.60 -6.13
CA LEU A 30 -7.90 0.73 -4.87
C LEU A 30 -6.43 0.35 -5.00
N SER A 31 -5.90 0.14 -6.22
CA SER A 31 -4.45 -0.05 -6.44
C SER A 31 -3.65 1.20 -6.07
N HIS A 32 -2.39 1.01 -5.74
CA HIS A 32 -1.49 2.10 -5.34
C HIS A 32 -1.42 3.21 -6.39
N LEU A 33 -1.32 2.88 -7.68
CA LEU A 33 -1.30 3.88 -8.76
C LEU A 33 -2.60 4.65 -8.83
N SER A 34 -3.76 3.95 -8.76
CA SER A 34 -5.08 4.59 -8.81
C SER A 34 -5.29 5.55 -7.64
N VAL A 35 -4.88 5.13 -6.43
CA VAL A 35 -4.92 5.99 -5.22
C VAL A 35 -4.00 7.20 -5.38
N ARG A 36 -2.76 7.02 -5.85
CA ARG A 36 -1.82 8.13 -6.06
C ARG A 36 -2.30 9.12 -7.11
N CYS A 37 -2.89 8.66 -8.22
CA CYS A 37 -3.47 9.53 -9.23
C CYS A 37 -4.59 10.39 -8.64
N ARG A 38 -5.49 9.81 -7.84
CA ARG A 38 -6.54 10.58 -7.14
C ARG A 38 -5.97 11.62 -6.19
N ASN A 39 -4.96 11.25 -5.40
CA ASN A 39 -4.34 12.16 -4.43
C ASN A 39 -3.71 13.40 -5.10
N VAL A 40 -3.19 13.25 -6.33
CA VAL A 40 -2.66 14.39 -7.11
C VAL A 40 -3.69 14.98 -8.07
N LYS A 41 -4.95 14.52 -8.02
CA LYS A 41 -6.05 14.92 -8.94
C LYS A 41 -5.68 14.74 -10.41
N ALA A 42 -4.92 13.72 -10.74
CA ALA A 42 -4.66 13.31 -12.11
C ALA A 42 -5.72 12.31 -12.57
N LEU A 43 -6.24 12.50 -13.79
CA LEU A 43 -7.09 11.50 -14.43
C LEU A 43 -6.30 10.19 -14.60
N PHE A 44 -6.86 9.07 -14.15
CA PHE A 44 -6.37 7.75 -14.54
C PHE A 44 -7.48 6.99 -15.23
N ALA A 45 -7.25 6.60 -16.48
CA ALA A 45 -8.25 5.91 -17.29
C ALA A 45 -7.64 4.71 -18.01
N ALA A 46 -8.37 3.59 -18.01
CA ALA A 46 -8.06 2.45 -18.86
C ALA A 46 -8.75 2.61 -20.23
N CYS A 47 -8.02 2.33 -21.30
CA CYS A 47 -8.55 2.30 -22.66
C CYS A 47 -8.14 1.00 -23.35
N HIS A 48 -9.11 0.16 -23.64
CA HIS A 48 -8.89 -1.13 -24.31
C HIS A 48 -9.12 -1.07 -25.83
N GLU A 49 -9.59 0.07 -26.34
CA GLU A 49 -9.83 0.29 -27.76
C GLU A 49 -8.54 0.74 -28.46
N ALA A 50 -7.93 -0.15 -29.25
CA ALA A 50 -6.67 0.12 -29.94
C ALA A 50 -6.78 1.36 -30.87
N GLU A 51 -7.90 1.52 -31.57
CA GLU A 51 -8.14 2.66 -32.43
C GLU A 51 -8.16 4.00 -31.66
N ALA A 52 -8.78 4.02 -30.47
CA ALA A 52 -8.79 5.21 -29.61
C ALA A 52 -7.39 5.57 -29.11
N LEU A 53 -6.58 4.56 -28.73
CA LEU A 53 -5.18 4.76 -28.32
C LEU A 53 -4.32 5.27 -29.49
N GLU A 54 -4.51 4.76 -30.70
CA GLU A 54 -3.82 5.25 -31.88
C GLU A 54 -4.18 6.72 -32.20
N GLN A 55 -5.47 7.08 -32.15
CA GLN A 55 -5.93 8.47 -32.34
C GLN A 55 -5.33 9.40 -31.28
N LEU A 56 -5.28 8.98 -30.02
CA LEU A 56 -4.63 9.76 -28.93
C LEU A 56 -3.11 9.89 -29.18
N ALA A 57 -2.45 8.85 -29.68
CA ALA A 57 -1.02 8.88 -29.97
C ALA A 57 -0.68 9.85 -31.12
N GLU A 58 -1.57 10.03 -32.10
CA GLU A 58 -1.43 11.02 -33.21
C GLU A 58 -1.44 12.46 -32.67
N LEU A 59 -2.03 12.70 -31.49
CA LEU A 59 -2.07 14.01 -30.85
C LEU A 59 -0.81 14.30 -30.02
N ASN A 60 0.23 13.47 -30.11
CA ASN A 60 1.48 13.68 -29.34
C ASN A 60 2.07 15.06 -29.65
N GLY A 61 2.36 15.82 -28.59
CA GLY A 61 2.88 17.18 -28.67
C GLY A 61 1.83 18.26 -28.90
N ARG A 62 0.55 17.89 -28.95
CA ARG A 62 -0.58 18.84 -29.11
C ARG A 62 -1.27 19.05 -27.74
N TYR A 63 -2.14 20.07 -27.71
CA TYR A 63 -2.98 20.35 -26.56
C TYR A 63 -4.31 19.61 -26.71
N VAL A 64 -4.68 18.88 -25.64
CA VAL A 64 -5.91 18.07 -25.59
C VAL A 64 -6.70 18.43 -24.35
N SER A 65 -8.00 18.65 -24.51
CA SER A 65 -8.96 18.74 -23.42
C SER A 65 -9.57 17.36 -23.18
N MET A 66 -9.62 16.91 -21.94
CA MET A 66 -10.27 15.66 -21.54
C MET A 66 -11.35 15.93 -20.51
N THR A 67 -12.51 15.29 -20.69
CA THR A 67 -13.65 15.40 -19.77
C THR A 67 -14.18 14.01 -19.44
N THR A 68 -14.62 13.81 -18.21
CA THR A 68 -15.26 12.57 -17.78
C THR A 68 -16.77 12.75 -17.74
N THR A 69 -17.50 11.75 -18.21
CA THR A 69 -18.96 11.69 -18.09
C THR A 69 -19.37 11.08 -16.75
N ALA A 70 -20.62 11.25 -16.34
CA ALA A 70 -21.18 10.59 -15.17
C ALA A 70 -21.16 9.05 -15.27
N ALA A 71 -21.07 8.50 -16.48
CA ALA A 71 -20.95 7.06 -16.73
C ALA A 71 -19.49 6.57 -16.74
N GLY A 72 -18.51 7.44 -16.44
CA GLY A 72 -17.09 7.09 -16.40
C GLY A 72 -16.41 7.07 -17.77
N ALA A 73 -17.09 7.42 -18.88
CA ALA A 73 -16.44 7.55 -20.18
C ALA A 73 -15.59 8.81 -20.23
N VAL A 74 -14.44 8.72 -20.92
CA VAL A 74 -13.53 9.83 -21.15
C VAL A 74 -13.70 10.32 -22.59
N ASN A 75 -14.07 11.59 -22.75
CA ASN A 75 -14.09 12.27 -24.03
C ASN A 75 -12.85 13.14 -24.16
N TRP A 76 -12.31 13.28 -25.38
CA TRP A 76 -11.15 14.15 -25.68
C TRP A 76 -11.36 14.93 -26.97
N GLU A 77 -10.76 16.10 -27.01
CA GLU A 77 -10.71 16.95 -28.17
C GLU A 77 -9.39 17.71 -28.25
N GLU A 78 -8.89 17.95 -29.46
CA GLU A 78 -7.74 18.83 -29.66
C GLU A 78 -8.18 20.28 -29.42
N VAL A 79 -7.36 21.06 -28.72
CA VAL A 79 -7.62 22.44 -28.34
C VAL A 79 -6.42 23.33 -28.65
N ASP A 80 -6.64 24.63 -28.80
CA ASP A 80 -5.55 25.58 -28.97
C ASP A 80 -4.78 25.82 -27.68
N ALA A 81 -3.50 26.19 -27.78
CA ALA A 81 -2.63 26.51 -26.63
C ALA A 81 -3.24 27.60 -25.72
N SER A 82 -4.02 28.53 -26.23
CA SER A 82 -4.72 29.56 -25.49
C SER A 82 -5.85 29.00 -24.60
N ALA A 83 -6.55 27.97 -25.05
CA ALA A 83 -7.59 27.29 -24.30
C ALA A 83 -6.98 26.40 -23.17
N ALA A 84 -5.84 25.77 -23.44
CA ALA A 84 -5.12 24.98 -22.47
C ALA A 84 -4.55 25.81 -21.28
N SER A 85 -4.24 27.08 -21.51
CA SER A 85 -3.74 27.98 -20.44
C SER A 85 -4.84 28.60 -19.60
N SER A 86 -6.11 28.56 -20.04
CA SER A 86 -7.26 29.11 -19.31
C SER A 86 -8.00 28.07 -18.47
N SER A 87 -7.71 26.79 -18.65
CA SER A 87 -8.24 25.76 -17.75
C SER A 87 -7.52 25.87 -16.42
N ASP A 88 -8.27 26.18 -15.36
CA ASP A 88 -7.83 26.02 -13.99
C ASP A 88 -7.41 24.55 -13.81
N SER A 89 -6.15 24.28 -14.08
CA SER A 89 -5.51 23.05 -13.64
C SER A 89 -5.38 23.13 -12.12
N SER A 90 -6.53 23.03 -11.45
CA SER A 90 -6.61 22.85 -10.01
C SER A 90 -6.17 21.42 -9.64
N GLY A 91 -5.06 20.97 -10.22
CA GLY A 91 -4.33 19.84 -9.69
C GLY A 91 -4.09 20.15 -8.23
N ALA A 92 -4.49 19.28 -7.30
CA ALA A 92 -4.17 19.47 -5.91
C ALA A 92 -2.66 19.66 -5.85
N SER A 93 -2.24 20.86 -5.43
CA SER A 93 -0.83 21.05 -5.16
C SER A 93 -0.56 20.16 -3.96
N LEU A 94 0.25 19.12 -4.15
CA LEU A 94 0.79 18.37 -3.02
C LEU A 94 1.34 19.36 -1.98
N PRO A 95 1.16 19.09 -0.70
CA PRO A 95 1.76 19.92 0.33
C PRO A 95 3.24 20.06 0.02
N LYS A 96 3.73 21.31 0.04
CA LYS A 96 5.15 21.59 -0.20
C LYS A 96 5.84 21.83 1.13
N ASN A 97 7.09 21.36 1.24
CA ASN A 97 7.91 21.51 2.43
C ASN A 97 7.32 20.82 3.67
N LEU A 98 6.81 19.63 3.50
CA LEU A 98 6.48 18.77 4.63
C LEU A 98 7.73 18.57 5.50
N ARG A 99 7.52 18.53 6.80
CA ARG A 99 8.61 18.27 7.75
C ARG A 99 8.23 17.08 8.60
N VAL A 100 9.20 16.21 8.80
CA VAL A 100 9.13 15.12 9.77
C VAL A 100 10.33 15.23 10.70
N ASP A 101 10.06 15.03 11.97
CA ASP A 101 11.15 14.99 12.95
C ASP A 101 11.83 13.63 12.86
N LYS A 102 13.16 13.63 12.97
CA LYS A 102 13.92 12.39 13.05
C LYS A 102 13.69 11.75 14.41
N PRO A 103 13.10 10.54 14.47
CA PRO A 103 12.80 9.89 15.74
C PRO A 103 14.08 9.54 16.51
N THR A 104 13.98 9.52 17.84
CA THR A 104 15.06 9.09 18.71
C THR A 104 14.91 7.62 19.04
N TRP A 105 15.98 6.83 18.87
CA TRP A 105 15.97 5.42 19.18
C TRP A 105 15.71 5.15 20.69
N CYS A 106 14.73 4.30 20.96
CA CYS A 106 14.34 3.91 22.31
C CYS A 106 15.31 2.93 23.00
N LYS A 107 16.44 2.61 22.35
CA LYS A 107 17.48 1.66 22.81
C LYS A 107 17.01 0.21 22.94
N ARG A 108 16.00 -0.16 22.15
CA ARG A 108 15.49 -1.53 22.00
C ARG A 108 15.39 -1.86 20.53
N TYR A 109 15.68 -3.11 20.17
CA TYR A 109 15.57 -3.59 18.80
C TYR A 109 14.17 -4.10 18.44
N ALA A 110 13.39 -4.53 19.44
CA ALA A 110 12.01 -4.94 19.22
C ALA A 110 11.10 -4.51 20.36
N VAL A 111 9.85 -4.18 20.04
CA VAL A 111 8.80 -3.74 20.97
C VAL A 111 7.47 -4.44 20.66
N GLY A 112 6.69 -4.71 21.71
CA GLY A 112 5.34 -5.25 21.60
C GLY A 112 4.31 -4.17 21.31
N ILE A 113 3.09 -4.59 20.91
CA ILE A 113 2.01 -3.69 20.51
C ILE A 113 1.60 -2.69 21.60
N ASP A 114 1.78 -3.00 22.88
CA ASP A 114 1.47 -2.07 23.98
C ASP A 114 2.45 -0.88 24.07
N GLU A 115 3.55 -0.95 23.34
CA GLU A 115 4.56 0.11 23.26
C GLU A 115 4.47 0.91 21.95
N PHE A 116 3.50 0.61 21.08
CA PHE A 116 3.31 1.33 19.82
C PHE A 116 2.77 2.74 20.08
N LYS A 117 3.64 3.73 19.91
CA LYS A 117 3.33 5.15 20.16
C LYS A 117 4.17 6.06 19.27
N ASP A 118 3.82 7.33 19.28
CA ASP A 118 4.55 8.37 18.54
C ASP A 118 6.03 8.38 18.90
N GLY A 119 6.85 8.54 17.87
CA GLY A 119 8.32 8.55 17.99
C GLY A 119 8.96 7.18 18.22
N VAL A 120 8.19 6.11 18.44
CA VAL A 120 8.69 4.72 18.59
C VAL A 120 8.45 3.94 17.30
N VAL A 121 7.23 3.96 16.77
CA VAL A 121 6.82 3.26 15.54
C VAL A 121 6.07 4.21 14.61
N GLY A 122 5.84 3.80 13.37
CA GLY A 122 5.11 4.58 12.38
C GLY A 122 3.58 4.47 12.50
N ALA A 123 2.91 5.05 11.51
CA ALA A 123 1.45 5.16 11.50
C ALA A 123 0.75 3.80 11.39
N LYS A 124 1.28 2.87 10.58
CA LYS A 124 0.67 1.52 10.41
C LYS A 124 0.57 0.79 11.75
N SER A 125 1.67 0.75 12.51
CA SER A 125 1.68 0.11 13.83
C SER A 125 0.76 0.83 14.82
N LYS A 126 0.80 2.17 14.87
CA LYS A 126 -0.03 2.95 15.80
C LYS A 126 -1.52 2.80 15.52
N ASN A 127 -1.92 2.82 14.25
CA ASN A 127 -3.31 2.69 13.87
C ASN A 127 -3.88 1.34 14.30
N LEU A 128 -3.14 0.24 14.09
CA LEU A 128 -3.54 -1.08 14.58
C LEU A 128 -3.63 -1.15 16.11
N ALA A 129 -2.65 -0.58 16.82
CA ALA A 129 -2.70 -0.52 18.28
C ALA A 129 -3.89 0.31 18.78
N GLY A 130 -4.23 1.40 18.09
CA GLY A 130 -5.36 2.26 18.38
C GLY A 130 -6.72 1.59 18.23
N LEU A 131 -6.83 0.53 17.42
CA LEU A 131 -8.07 -0.23 17.26
C LEU A 131 -8.33 -1.24 18.39
N ARG A 132 -7.32 -1.57 19.20
CA ARG A 132 -7.47 -2.57 20.27
C ARG A 132 -8.50 -2.12 21.30
N GLY A 133 -9.45 -3.01 21.56
CA GLY A 133 -10.56 -2.75 22.51
C GLY A 133 -11.64 -1.81 22.03
N LEU A 134 -11.52 -1.27 20.80
CA LEU A 134 -12.55 -0.45 20.17
C LEU A 134 -13.43 -1.22 19.19
N LEU A 135 -12.91 -2.32 18.63
CA LEU A 135 -13.61 -3.12 17.64
C LEU A 135 -14.51 -4.18 18.28
N PRO A 136 -15.61 -4.58 17.62
CA PRO A 136 -16.39 -5.75 17.98
C PRO A 136 -15.52 -7.01 18.04
N GLU A 137 -15.83 -7.95 18.96
CA GLU A 137 -15.06 -9.17 19.20
C GLU A 137 -14.89 -10.10 17.96
N TRP A 138 -15.78 -9.99 16.98
CA TRP A 138 -15.71 -10.77 15.74
C TRP A 138 -14.74 -10.21 14.69
N ILE A 139 -14.13 -9.04 14.93
CA ILE A 139 -13.09 -8.45 14.08
C ILE A 139 -11.74 -8.70 14.76
N ASN A 140 -10.94 -9.55 14.16
CA ASN A 140 -9.62 -9.88 14.67
C ASN A 140 -8.57 -8.85 14.23
N LEU A 141 -7.55 -8.67 15.06
CA LEU A 141 -6.30 -7.98 14.74
C LEU A 141 -5.14 -8.96 14.84
N PRO A 142 -4.16 -8.92 13.92
CA PRO A 142 -3.03 -9.84 13.99
C PRO A 142 -2.13 -9.53 15.19
N ALA A 143 -1.57 -10.58 15.79
CA ALA A 143 -0.49 -10.41 16.75
C ALA A 143 0.68 -9.66 16.07
N SER A 144 1.20 -8.64 16.74
CA SER A 144 2.12 -7.69 16.13
C SER A 144 3.27 -7.35 17.07
N VAL A 145 4.48 -7.29 16.52
CA VAL A 145 5.66 -6.70 17.13
C VAL A 145 6.30 -5.73 16.14
N ALA A 146 7.13 -4.82 16.59
CA ALA A 146 7.82 -3.91 15.68
C ALA A 146 9.30 -3.75 16.04
N LEU A 147 10.13 -3.58 14.99
CA LEU A 147 11.45 -3.01 15.15
C LEU A 147 11.26 -1.48 15.11
N PRO A 148 11.50 -0.76 16.23
CA PRO A 148 11.21 0.67 16.32
C PRO A 148 12.15 1.53 15.50
N PHE A 149 11.78 2.79 15.34
CA PHE A 149 12.67 3.79 14.73
C PHE A 149 14.05 3.79 15.39
N GLY A 150 15.09 3.92 14.58
CA GLY A 150 16.49 3.92 15.01
C GLY A 150 17.10 2.52 15.19
N SER A 151 16.30 1.44 15.10
CA SER A 151 16.82 0.07 15.17
C SER A 151 17.77 -0.26 14.01
N PHE A 152 17.45 0.20 12.79
CA PHE A 152 18.34 0.08 11.63
C PHE A 152 19.67 0.79 11.85
N GLU A 153 19.62 2.07 12.21
CA GLU A 153 20.82 2.89 12.44
C GLU A 153 21.68 2.34 13.61
N ALA A 154 21.03 1.73 14.60
CA ALA A 154 21.73 1.09 15.71
C ALA A 154 22.40 -0.22 15.27
N ALA A 155 21.70 -1.04 14.46
CA ALA A 155 22.26 -2.26 13.89
C ALA A 155 23.44 -1.97 12.96
N LEU A 156 23.31 -0.95 12.12
CA LEU A 156 24.35 -0.52 11.17
C LEU A 156 25.65 -0.09 11.84
N LYS A 157 25.62 0.41 13.09
CA LYS A 157 26.85 0.77 13.83
C LYS A 157 27.76 -0.42 14.09
N GLY A 158 27.23 -1.64 14.09
CA GLY A 158 28.00 -2.88 14.22
C GLY A 158 28.75 -3.28 12.96
N ASP A 159 28.33 -2.76 11.79
CA ASP A 159 28.93 -3.07 10.48
C ASP A 159 29.47 -1.80 9.81
N LYS A 160 30.72 -1.48 10.14
CA LYS A 160 31.39 -0.26 9.65
C LYS A 160 31.53 -0.26 8.12
N ALA A 161 31.78 -1.41 7.51
CA ALA A 161 31.98 -1.49 6.06
C ALA A 161 30.69 -1.13 5.31
N THR A 162 29.56 -1.70 5.72
CA THR A 162 28.23 -1.36 5.21
C THR A 162 27.87 0.11 5.50
N ALA A 163 28.16 0.62 6.70
CA ALA A 163 27.90 2.01 7.05
C ALA A 163 28.66 3.02 6.17
N ASP A 164 29.95 2.73 5.90
CA ASP A 164 30.80 3.57 5.06
C ASP A 164 30.34 3.53 3.58
N GLU A 165 29.93 2.36 3.06
CA GLU A 165 29.39 2.24 1.70
C GLU A 165 28.04 2.93 1.54
N LEU A 166 27.12 2.69 2.48
CA LEU A 166 25.82 3.36 2.49
C LEU A 166 25.97 4.89 2.49
N LYS A 167 26.90 5.41 3.29
CA LYS A 167 27.18 6.85 3.31
C LYS A 167 27.66 7.34 1.96
N ARG A 168 28.59 6.64 1.31
CA ARG A 168 29.09 7.01 -0.04
C ARG A 168 27.96 6.99 -1.07
N ALA A 169 27.14 5.95 -1.05
CA ALA A 169 26.01 5.81 -1.96
C ALA A 169 25.01 6.97 -1.80
N VAL A 170 24.68 7.35 -0.57
CA VAL A 170 23.79 8.48 -0.27
C VAL A 170 24.43 9.82 -0.67
N ASP A 171 25.73 10.00 -0.44
CA ASP A 171 26.46 11.20 -0.86
C ASP A 171 26.43 11.38 -2.40
N ASP A 172 26.50 10.28 -3.16
CA ASP A 172 26.41 10.31 -4.63
C ASP A 172 24.97 10.62 -5.09
N VAL A 173 23.95 10.05 -4.46
CA VAL A 173 22.56 10.41 -4.71
C VAL A 173 22.32 11.91 -4.48
N ASN A 174 22.89 12.47 -3.43
CA ASN A 174 22.77 13.90 -3.12
C ASN A 174 23.49 14.80 -4.15
N LYS A 175 24.48 14.24 -4.90
CA LYS A 175 25.13 14.92 -6.04
C LYS A 175 24.38 14.71 -7.37
N GLY A 176 23.30 13.93 -7.39
CA GLY A 176 22.47 13.64 -8.56
C GLY A 176 22.75 12.32 -9.26
N ASP A 177 23.63 11.47 -8.73
CA ASP A 177 23.88 10.11 -9.24
C ASP A 177 22.89 9.13 -8.58
N LEU A 178 21.77 8.88 -9.25
CA LEU A 178 20.72 7.99 -8.74
C LEU A 178 21.15 6.51 -8.69
N SER A 179 22.26 6.11 -9.32
CA SER A 179 22.81 4.75 -9.16
C SER A 179 23.23 4.45 -7.72
N GLY A 180 23.45 5.50 -6.92
CA GLY A 180 23.65 5.38 -5.49
C GLY A 180 22.49 4.73 -4.74
N LEU A 181 21.24 4.85 -5.23
CA LEU A 181 20.09 4.18 -4.61
C LEU A 181 20.19 2.65 -4.68
N GLU A 182 20.63 2.11 -5.81
CA GLU A 182 20.84 0.67 -5.97
C GLU A 182 21.99 0.18 -5.08
N ARG A 183 23.12 0.87 -5.08
CA ARG A 183 24.26 0.54 -4.21
C ARG A 183 23.90 0.60 -2.71
N ALA A 184 23.05 1.55 -2.32
CA ALA A 184 22.54 1.64 -0.95
C ALA A 184 21.74 0.39 -0.58
N ARG A 185 20.83 -0.06 -1.47
CA ARG A 185 20.03 -1.27 -1.24
C ARG A 185 20.92 -2.52 -1.16
N GLU A 186 21.85 -2.69 -2.09
CA GLU A 186 22.79 -3.83 -2.10
C GLU A 186 23.63 -3.87 -0.82
N SER A 187 24.12 -2.72 -0.38
CA SER A 187 24.89 -2.59 0.86
C SER A 187 24.07 -3.06 2.08
N ILE A 188 22.81 -2.62 2.21
CA ILE A 188 21.94 -3.07 3.31
C ILE A 188 21.64 -4.56 3.20
N MET A 189 21.40 -5.08 2.00
CA MET A 189 21.15 -6.51 1.81
C MET A 189 22.35 -7.39 2.18
N SER A 190 23.58 -6.88 2.07
CA SER A 190 24.80 -7.57 2.48
C SER A 190 25.13 -7.45 3.97
N MET A 191 24.47 -6.52 4.70
CA MET A 191 24.74 -6.23 6.11
C MET A 191 24.59 -7.48 6.99
N GLU A 192 25.53 -7.67 7.91
CA GLU A 192 25.39 -8.63 9.01
C GLU A 192 24.50 -8.03 10.12
N VAL A 193 23.37 -8.69 10.38
CA VAL A 193 22.44 -8.24 11.42
C VAL A 193 22.97 -8.66 12.79
N PRO A 194 23.12 -7.74 13.77
CA PRO A 194 23.61 -8.05 15.10
C PRO A 194 22.76 -9.10 15.81
N LYS A 195 23.39 -9.98 16.59
CA LYS A 195 22.71 -11.03 17.36
C LYS A 195 21.67 -10.48 18.35
N ASP A 196 21.90 -9.29 18.88
CA ASP A 196 20.97 -8.64 19.81
C ASP A 196 19.62 -8.33 19.12
N VAL A 197 19.62 -7.98 17.83
CA VAL A 197 18.39 -7.80 17.03
C VAL A 197 17.58 -9.09 16.99
N VAL A 198 18.25 -10.21 16.70
CA VAL A 198 17.60 -11.54 16.63
C VAL A 198 17.03 -11.92 17.99
N THR A 199 17.84 -11.76 19.04
CA THR A 199 17.45 -12.13 20.43
C THR A 199 16.24 -11.34 20.90
N GLU A 200 16.23 -10.02 20.72
CA GLU A 200 15.13 -9.17 21.15
C GLU A 200 13.87 -9.39 20.30
N LEU A 201 14.03 -9.58 18.97
CA LEU A 201 12.91 -9.88 18.09
C LEU A 201 12.26 -11.22 18.46
N GLU A 202 13.06 -12.26 18.66
CA GLU A 202 12.56 -13.57 19.08
C GLU A 202 11.80 -13.51 20.41
N ALA A 203 12.35 -12.80 21.40
CA ALA A 203 11.71 -12.63 22.69
C ALA A 203 10.37 -11.87 22.57
N SER A 204 10.32 -10.81 21.78
CA SER A 204 9.11 -10.02 21.54
C SER A 204 8.05 -10.83 20.78
N MET A 205 8.45 -11.60 19.76
CA MET A 205 7.55 -12.49 19.02
C MET A 205 6.92 -13.55 19.94
N LYS A 206 7.74 -14.22 20.78
CA LYS A 206 7.26 -15.20 21.77
C LYS A 206 6.26 -14.57 22.74
N ALA A 207 6.55 -13.38 23.23
CA ALA A 207 5.66 -12.67 24.16
C ALA A 207 4.32 -12.28 23.48
N ALA A 208 4.34 -11.98 22.20
CA ALA A 208 3.15 -11.64 21.40
C ALA A 208 2.39 -12.86 20.85
N GLY A 209 2.90 -14.10 21.06
CA GLY A 209 2.30 -15.32 20.49
C GLY A 209 2.53 -15.48 18.98
N ILE A 210 3.51 -14.77 18.40
CA ILE A 210 3.88 -14.91 17.00
C ILE A 210 4.86 -16.10 16.87
N PRO A 211 4.62 -17.05 15.94
CA PRO A 211 5.54 -18.14 15.70
C PRO A 211 6.94 -17.63 15.33
N THR A 212 7.97 -18.13 16.03
CA THR A 212 9.36 -17.78 15.70
C THR A 212 9.91 -18.69 14.61
N PRO A 213 10.86 -18.22 13.80
CA PRO A 213 11.58 -19.07 12.86
C PRO A 213 12.19 -20.29 13.55
N ARG A 214 12.07 -21.48 12.95
CA ARG A 214 12.35 -22.77 13.62
C ARG A 214 13.82 -23.17 13.56
N ASP A 215 14.55 -22.69 12.55
CA ASP A 215 15.93 -23.07 12.23
C ASP A 215 16.71 -21.90 11.60
N ASP A 216 17.95 -22.11 11.30
CA ASP A 216 18.85 -21.10 10.76
C ASP A 216 18.40 -20.63 9.36
N ASP A 217 17.82 -21.50 8.52
CA ASP A 217 17.34 -21.14 7.19
C ASP A 217 16.10 -20.24 7.30
N ALA A 218 15.18 -20.55 8.20
CA ALA A 218 14.01 -19.71 8.47
C ALA A 218 14.41 -18.34 9.06
N TRP A 219 15.41 -18.30 9.95
CA TRP A 219 15.97 -17.03 10.43
C TRP A 219 16.67 -16.25 9.32
N PHE A 220 17.41 -16.92 8.46
CA PHE A 220 18.04 -16.27 7.30
C PHE A 220 16.98 -15.57 6.43
N MET A 221 15.87 -16.25 6.14
CA MET A 221 14.77 -15.65 5.35
C MET A 221 14.10 -14.48 6.10
N ALA A 222 13.88 -14.59 7.41
CA ALA A 222 13.32 -13.51 8.22
C ALA A 222 14.23 -12.27 8.22
N LEU A 223 15.53 -12.45 8.42
CA LEU A 223 16.49 -11.35 8.39
C LEU A 223 16.69 -10.77 6.99
N ARG A 224 16.58 -11.59 5.95
CA ARG A 224 16.56 -11.10 4.57
C ARG A 224 15.36 -10.21 4.31
N SER A 225 14.14 -10.63 4.76
CA SER A 225 12.93 -9.82 4.64
C SER A 225 13.03 -8.52 5.42
N LEU A 226 13.56 -8.55 6.64
CA LEU A 226 13.84 -7.36 7.44
C LEU A 226 14.78 -6.38 6.70
N LYS A 227 15.89 -6.87 6.17
CA LYS A 227 16.85 -6.06 5.41
C LYS A 227 16.22 -5.48 4.15
N ALA A 228 15.38 -6.23 3.45
CA ALA A 228 14.68 -5.75 2.27
C ALA A 228 13.74 -4.57 2.61
N VAL A 229 13.01 -4.65 3.75
CA VAL A 229 12.19 -3.51 4.20
C VAL A 229 13.06 -2.30 4.56
N TRP A 230 14.18 -2.46 5.26
CA TRP A 230 15.10 -1.35 5.52
C TRP A 230 15.68 -0.75 4.23
N ALA A 231 16.02 -1.61 3.26
CA ALA A 231 16.55 -1.21 1.96
C ALA A 231 15.52 -0.45 1.12
N SER A 232 14.21 -0.70 1.31
CA SER A 232 13.15 -0.08 0.54
C SER A 232 13.05 1.43 0.73
N LYS A 233 13.63 2.00 1.80
CA LYS A 233 13.85 3.43 1.92
C LYS A 233 14.56 4.01 0.69
N TYR A 234 15.47 3.24 0.09
CA TYR A 234 16.28 3.62 -1.06
C TYR A 234 15.68 3.17 -2.40
N ASN A 235 14.40 2.85 -2.44
CA ASN A 235 13.66 2.68 -3.69
C ASN A 235 13.57 4.02 -4.43
N GLU A 236 13.66 3.99 -5.76
CA GLU A 236 13.59 5.19 -6.59
C GLU A 236 12.25 5.93 -6.40
N ARG A 237 11.13 5.17 -6.31
CA ARG A 237 9.80 5.72 -6.04
C ARG A 237 9.74 6.47 -4.70
N ALA A 238 10.34 5.89 -3.64
CA ALA A 238 10.38 6.53 -2.32
C ALA A 238 11.21 7.82 -2.33
N TYR A 239 12.37 7.78 -2.97
CA TYR A 239 13.24 8.95 -3.13
C TYR A 239 12.54 10.06 -3.92
N THR A 240 11.99 9.74 -5.08
CA THR A 240 11.33 10.69 -5.98
C THR A 240 10.12 11.33 -5.31
N SER A 241 9.28 10.53 -4.65
CA SER A 241 8.10 11.03 -3.94
C SER A 241 8.48 11.95 -2.78
N THR A 242 9.50 11.59 -1.98
CA THR A 242 10.02 12.42 -0.90
C THR A 242 10.52 13.78 -1.42
N LYS A 243 11.27 13.79 -2.52
CA LYS A 243 11.74 15.03 -3.17
C LYS A 243 10.60 15.89 -3.69
N ARG A 244 9.54 15.27 -4.23
CA ARG A 244 8.37 15.95 -4.80
C ARG A 244 7.64 16.80 -3.76
N VAL A 245 7.56 16.35 -2.52
CA VAL A 245 6.89 17.06 -1.41
C VAL A 245 7.86 17.88 -0.56
N GLY A 246 9.13 17.92 -0.92
CA GLY A 246 10.16 18.71 -0.23
C GLY A 246 10.51 18.19 1.16
N LEU A 247 10.27 16.90 1.43
CA LEU A 247 10.73 16.24 2.65
C LEU A 247 12.26 16.11 2.64
N ASP A 248 12.86 16.34 3.80
CA ASP A 248 14.26 16.02 4.03
C ASP A 248 14.43 14.48 4.08
N TYR A 249 15.10 13.94 3.07
CA TYR A 249 15.30 12.50 2.93
C TYR A 249 16.09 11.89 4.10
N ASP A 250 16.99 12.63 4.72
CA ASP A 250 17.79 12.17 5.86
C ASP A 250 16.96 12.10 7.16
N SER A 251 15.83 12.81 7.20
CA SER A 251 14.88 12.77 8.32
C SER A 251 13.95 11.56 8.26
N ILE A 252 13.90 10.86 7.12
CA ILE A 252 13.09 9.63 6.97
C ILE A 252 13.75 8.49 7.74
N SER A 253 12.99 7.90 8.65
CA SER A 253 13.36 6.73 9.44
C SER A 253 12.38 5.59 9.19
N MET A 254 12.88 4.36 9.24
CA MET A 254 12.07 3.16 9.01
C MET A 254 11.93 2.36 10.31
N SER A 255 10.72 2.23 10.83
CA SER A 255 10.35 1.12 11.70
C SER A 255 9.81 -0.03 10.86
N VAL A 256 9.77 -1.23 11.42
CA VAL A 256 9.31 -2.41 10.69
C VAL A 256 8.29 -3.16 11.54
N LEU A 257 7.06 -3.23 11.07
CA LEU A 257 5.99 -4.01 11.68
C LEU A 257 6.14 -5.47 11.26
N VAL A 258 6.15 -6.39 12.23
CA VAL A 258 6.26 -7.84 12.01
C VAL A 258 5.00 -8.52 12.49
N GLN A 259 4.41 -9.32 11.60
CA GLN A 259 3.17 -10.05 11.85
C GLN A 259 3.26 -11.46 11.27
N GLN A 260 2.44 -12.38 11.77
CA GLN A 260 2.18 -13.63 11.05
C GLN A 260 1.26 -13.34 9.86
N VAL A 261 1.56 -13.92 8.70
CA VAL A 261 0.65 -13.90 7.57
C VAL A 261 -0.60 -14.70 7.94
N VAL A 262 -1.77 -14.10 7.74
CA VAL A 262 -3.06 -14.77 7.92
C VAL A 262 -3.38 -15.53 6.64
N ASP A 263 -3.75 -16.81 6.76
CA ASP A 263 -4.19 -17.63 5.62
C ASP A 263 -5.51 -17.08 5.07
N ALA A 264 -5.43 -16.43 3.91
CA ALA A 264 -6.53 -15.70 3.33
C ALA A 264 -7.27 -16.53 2.29
N ARG A 265 -8.56 -16.85 2.54
CA ARG A 265 -9.47 -17.26 1.47
C ARG A 265 -9.76 -16.09 0.55
N TYR A 266 -10.08 -14.94 1.15
CA TYR A 266 -10.28 -13.69 0.46
C TYR A 266 -9.48 -12.58 1.16
N ALA A 267 -8.97 -11.64 0.39
CA ALA A 267 -8.50 -10.36 0.90
C ALA A 267 -9.39 -9.24 0.38
N PHE A 268 -9.49 -8.18 1.15
CA PHE A 268 -10.28 -7.02 0.81
C PHE A 268 -9.55 -5.71 1.11
N VAL A 269 -9.89 -4.71 0.32
CA VAL A 269 -9.56 -3.30 0.60
C VAL A 269 -10.87 -2.53 0.65
N ILE A 270 -11.04 -1.70 1.69
CA ILE A 270 -12.24 -0.88 1.92
C ILE A 270 -11.85 0.58 1.90
N HIS A 271 -12.57 1.38 1.15
CA HIS A 271 -12.66 2.82 1.35
C HIS A 271 -14.01 3.14 1.99
N THR A 272 -14.01 3.71 3.19
CA THR A 272 -15.25 4.00 3.91
C THR A 272 -15.97 5.24 3.40
N LYS A 273 -15.33 6.04 2.55
CA LYS A 273 -15.92 7.04 1.67
C LYS A 273 -15.72 6.57 0.23
N ASN A 274 -16.77 6.53 -0.59
CA ASN A 274 -16.65 6.01 -1.95
C ASN A 274 -15.69 6.88 -2.80
N PRO A 275 -14.57 6.30 -3.30
CA PRO A 275 -13.55 7.06 -4.01
C PRO A 275 -13.95 7.43 -5.47
N ILE A 276 -15.09 6.93 -5.97
CA ILE A 276 -15.54 7.18 -7.35
C ILE A 276 -16.43 8.43 -7.42
N ASN A 277 -17.33 8.58 -6.45
CA ASN A 277 -18.31 9.67 -6.43
C ASN A 277 -18.16 10.61 -5.22
N ASP A 278 -17.16 10.37 -4.36
CA ASP A 278 -16.91 11.12 -3.12
C ASP A 278 -18.07 11.07 -2.09
N ASP A 279 -19.00 10.10 -2.21
CA ASP A 279 -20.11 9.95 -1.26
C ASP A 279 -19.58 9.46 0.11
N PRO A 280 -19.70 10.28 1.19
CA PRO A 280 -19.25 9.90 2.52
C PRO A 280 -20.17 8.86 3.20
N ASP A 281 -21.39 8.65 2.69
CA ASP A 281 -22.37 7.70 3.24
C ASP A 281 -22.34 6.35 2.52
N GLU A 282 -21.42 6.15 1.59
CA GLU A 282 -21.26 4.92 0.84
C GLU A 282 -19.84 4.34 0.98
N ILE A 283 -19.78 3.07 1.39
CA ILE A 283 -18.54 2.29 1.47
C ILE A 283 -18.28 1.65 0.10
N TYR A 284 -17.04 1.70 -0.38
CA TYR A 284 -16.58 0.99 -1.57
C TYR A 284 -15.56 -0.08 -1.18
N VAL A 285 -15.71 -1.27 -1.74
CA VAL A 285 -14.86 -2.42 -1.41
C VAL A 285 -14.40 -3.14 -2.67
N GLU A 286 -13.15 -3.56 -2.67
CA GLU A 286 -12.60 -4.53 -3.60
C GLU A 286 -12.18 -5.80 -2.86
N LEU A 287 -12.52 -6.98 -3.42
CA LEU A 287 -12.29 -8.29 -2.82
C LEU A 287 -11.72 -9.26 -3.85
N VAL A 288 -10.70 -10.01 -3.45
CA VAL A 288 -10.01 -11.01 -4.28
C VAL A 288 -9.81 -12.33 -3.54
N ARG A 289 -9.54 -13.38 -4.30
CA ARG A 289 -9.04 -14.65 -3.77
C ARG A 289 -7.57 -14.51 -3.38
N GLY A 290 -7.21 -15.07 -2.21
CA GLY A 290 -5.84 -15.04 -1.69
C GLY A 290 -5.47 -13.70 -1.05
N MET A 291 -4.24 -13.27 -1.24
CA MET A 291 -3.64 -12.08 -0.60
C MET A 291 -4.07 -10.77 -1.28
N GLY A 292 -4.16 -9.70 -0.48
CA GLY A 292 -4.51 -8.35 -0.94
C GLY A 292 -3.54 -7.74 -1.94
N GLU A 293 -2.34 -8.28 -2.06
CA GLU A 293 -1.36 -7.88 -3.06
C GLU A 293 -1.93 -7.92 -4.48
N ALA A 294 -2.86 -8.86 -4.76
CA ALA A 294 -3.55 -8.93 -6.04
C ALA A 294 -4.44 -7.70 -6.36
N ILE A 295 -4.79 -6.88 -5.35
CA ILE A 295 -5.49 -5.60 -5.53
C ILE A 295 -4.47 -4.46 -5.57
N VAL A 296 -3.70 -4.33 -4.49
CA VAL A 296 -2.93 -3.11 -4.22
C VAL A 296 -1.72 -2.92 -5.15
N SER A 297 -1.10 -4.02 -5.60
CA SER A 297 0.05 -3.94 -6.52
C SER A 297 -0.36 -3.58 -7.96
N GLY A 298 -1.59 -3.88 -8.37
CA GLY A 298 -2.02 -3.73 -9.76
C GLY A 298 -1.31 -4.66 -10.77
N THR A 299 -0.51 -5.62 -10.29
CA THR A 299 0.27 -6.52 -11.16
C THR A 299 -0.53 -7.70 -11.69
N VAL A 300 -1.60 -8.10 -11.00
CA VAL A 300 -2.47 -9.20 -11.41
C VAL A 300 -3.56 -8.66 -12.35
N PRO A 301 -3.57 -9.06 -13.64
CA PRO A 301 -4.53 -8.57 -14.61
C PRO A 301 -5.98 -8.92 -14.25
N GLY A 302 -6.91 -8.11 -14.76
CA GLY A 302 -8.35 -8.25 -14.50
C GLY A 302 -8.80 -7.45 -13.29
N SER A 303 -10.09 -7.50 -13.01
CA SER A 303 -10.74 -6.75 -11.95
C SER A 303 -11.01 -7.60 -10.72
N ALA A 304 -10.93 -7.02 -9.54
CA ALA A 304 -11.46 -7.58 -8.31
C ALA A 304 -13.01 -7.63 -8.34
N LEU A 305 -13.62 -8.41 -7.46
CA LEU A 305 -15.03 -8.22 -7.12
C LEU A 305 -15.15 -6.88 -6.41
N ALA A 306 -15.87 -5.92 -7.02
CA ALA A 306 -16.13 -4.65 -6.39
C ALA A 306 -17.61 -4.53 -5.99
N PHE A 307 -17.87 -3.94 -4.82
CA PHE A 307 -19.22 -3.67 -4.38
C PHE A 307 -19.29 -2.40 -3.54
N THR A 308 -20.48 -1.83 -3.45
CA THR A 308 -20.77 -0.70 -2.57
C THR A 308 -21.79 -1.12 -1.50
N ALA A 309 -21.78 -0.40 -0.38
CA ALA A 309 -22.76 -0.55 0.68
C ALA A 309 -23.07 0.82 1.29
N ARG A 310 -24.35 1.14 1.40
CA ARG A 310 -24.80 2.32 2.14
C ARG A 310 -24.56 2.12 3.63
N LYS A 311 -24.07 3.14 4.33
CA LYS A 311 -23.80 3.05 5.79
C LYS A 311 -25.08 2.87 6.62
N ASP A 312 -26.22 3.32 6.11
CA ASP A 312 -27.55 3.14 6.70
C ASP A 312 -28.20 1.79 6.32
N ASP A 313 -27.63 1.05 5.35
CA ASP A 313 -28.15 -0.26 4.89
C ASP A 313 -27.03 -1.23 4.52
N LEU A 314 -26.21 -1.63 5.50
CA LEU A 314 -25.07 -2.53 5.32
C LEU A 314 -25.46 -3.99 4.99
N ASP A 315 -26.75 -4.34 5.11
CA ASP A 315 -27.27 -5.67 4.83
C ASP A 315 -27.60 -5.90 3.34
N ASN A 316 -27.63 -4.82 2.56
CA ASN A 316 -27.97 -4.86 1.14
C ASN A 316 -26.84 -4.29 0.24
N PRO A 317 -25.60 -4.84 0.31
CA PRO A 317 -24.52 -4.42 -0.55
C PRO A 317 -24.85 -4.66 -2.03
N GLN A 318 -24.38 -3.77 -2.90
CA GLN A 318 -24.61 -3.83 -4.33
C GLN A 318 -23.32 -4.13 -5.09
N ILE A 319 -23.31 -5.17 -5.92
CA ILE A 319 -22.13 -5.49 -6.75
C ILE A 319 -21.99 -4.38 -7.79
N ALA A 320 -20.85 -3.71 -7.78
CA ALA A 320 -20.45 -2.70 -8.75
C ALA A 320 -19.71 -3.32 -9.94
N LEU A 321 -18.88 -4.35 -9.70
CA LEU A 321 -18.11 -5.01 -10.73
C LEU A 321 -17.89 -6.49 -10.36
N TYR A 322 -18.16 -7.39 -11.32
CA TYR A 322 -17.82 -8.81 -11.16
C TYR A 322 -16.34 -9.06 -11.38
N PRO A 323 -15.75 -10.04 -10.67
CA PRO A 323 -14.31 -10.31 -10.80
C PRO A 323 -13.99 -10.94 -12.16
N SER A 324 -12.86 -10.52 -12.73
CA SER A 324 -12.31 -11.07 -13.98
C SER A 324 -10.84 -11.49 -13.86
N LYS A 325 -10.23 -11.36 -12.66
CA LYS A 325 -8.88 -11.89 -12.43
C LYS A 325 -8.88 -13.41 -12.59
N SER A 326 -7.92 -13.92 -13.37
CA SER A 326 -7.71 -15.36 -13.55
C SER A 326 -6.69 -15.97 -12.59
N CYS A 327 -6.00 -15.10 -11.85
CA CYS A 327 -4.97 -15.48 -10.87
C CYS A 327 -5.20 -14.76 -9.54
N GLY A 328 -4.74 -15.39 -8.47
CA GLY A 328 -4.62 -14.80 -7.14
C GLY A 328 -3.21 -14.97 -6.62
N MET A 329 -2.84 -14.19 -5.61
CA MET A 329 -1.56 -14.29 -4.92
C MET A 329 -1.72 -15.08 -3.64
N PHE A 330 -0.87 -16.07 -3.41
CA PHE A 330 -0.96 -16.96 -2.25
C PHE A 330 0.39 -17.10 -1.57
N VAL A 331 0.37 -17.24 -0.26
CA VAL A 331 1.55 -17.61 0.53
C VAL A 331 1.29 -18.98 1.11
N LYS A 332 2.13 -19.94 0.75
CA LYS A 332 2.07 -21.31 1.32
C LYS A 332 2.83 -21.31 2.64
N ASP A 333 2.31 -22.05 3.59
CA ASP A 333 2.86 -22.25 4.93
C ASP A 333 2.72 -21.04 5.87
N SER A 334 2.98 -21.26 7.16
CA SER A 334 3.00 -20.19 8.15
C SER A 334 4.21 -19.29 7.89
N SER A 335 3.94 -18.10 7.35
CA SER A 335 4.95 -17.11 6.99
C SER A 335 4.83 -15.89 7.90
N LEU A 336 5.95 -15.18 8.05
CA LEU A 336 5.96 -13.84 8.62
C LEU A 336 5.90 -12.81 7.50
N ILE A 337 5.31 -11.66 7.79
CA ILE A 337 5.40 -10.46 6.94
C ILE A 337 6.11 -9.36 7.72
N PHE A 338 7.09 -8.75 7.07
CA PHE A 338 7.78 -7.55 7.54
C PHE A 338 7.25 -6.38 6.71
N ARG A 339 6.59 -5.43 7.36
CA ARG A 339 5.93 -4.29 6.70
C ARG A 339 6.67 -3.00 7.01
N SER A 340 6.90 -2.20 5.99
CA SER A 340 7.41 -0.84 6.19
C SER A 340 6.46 -0.02 7.05
N ASP A 341 7.02 0.79 7.92
CA ASP A 341 6.28 1.66 8.83
C ASP A 341 7.11 2.92 9.09
N SER A 342 7.23 3.74 8.03
CA SER A 342 8.09 4.92 8.01
C SER A 342 7.42 6.13 8.68
N ASN A 343 8.23 7.04 9.25
CA ASN A 343 7.76 8.35 9.69
C ASN A 343 7.44 9.31 8.52
N GLY A 344 7.73 8.91 7.29
CA GLY A 344 7.40 9.64 6.06
C GLY A 344 6.18 9.09 5.32
N GLU A 345 5.48 8.07 5.87
CA GLU A 345 4.20 7.56 5.37
C GLU A 345 3.04 8.22 6.13
N ASP A 346 1.89 8.31 5.48
CA ASP A 346 0.61 8.74 6.08
C ASP A 346 0.71 10.09 6.81
N LEU A 347 1.38 11.06 6.17
CA LEU A 347 1.42 12.44 6.65
C LEU A 347 0.15 13.17 6.24
N GLU A 348 -0.22 14.21 7.00
CA GLU A 348 -1.37 15.05 6.67
C GLU A 348 -1.23 15.65 5.26
N GLY A 349 -2.18 15.34 4.38
CA GLY A 349 -2.16 15.75 2.97
C GLY A 349 -1.18 14.99 2.07
N TYR A 350 -0.54 13.91 2.56
CA TYR A 350 0.38 13.09 1.78
C TYR A 350 0.29 11.62 2.17
N ALA A 351 -0.31 10.82 1.31
CA ALA A 351 -0.34 9.36 1.48
C ALA A 351 0.86 8.71 0.80
N GLY A 352 1.68 8.07 1.59
CA GLY A 352 2.84 7.30 1.13
C GLY A 352 2.52 5.86 0.70
N ALA A 353 1.32 5.63 0.13
CA ALA A 353 0.88 4.29 -0.26
C ALA A 353 1.86 3.62 -1.22
N GLY A 354 2.34 2.43 -0.88
CA GLY A 354 3.22 1.61 -1.72
C GLY A 354 4.60 2.22 -2.03
N LEU A 355 5.06 3.23 -1.27
CA LEU A 355 6.40 3.80 -1.46
C LEU A 355 7.50 2.84 -1.01
N TYR A 356 7.25 2.10 0.05
CA TYR A 356 8.18 1.17 0.67
C TYR A 356 7.62 -0.25 0.60
N ASP A 357 8.49 -1.24 0.77
CA ASP A 357 8.14 -2.64 0.57
C ASP A 357 7.56 -3.29 1.83
N SER A 358 6.66 -4.24 1.60
CA SER A 358 6.27 -5.27 2.57
C SER A 358 6.74 -6.62 2.06
N VAL A 359 7.45 -7.40 2.88
CA VAL A 359 8.15 -8.60 2.43
C VAL A 359 7.77 -9.79 3.31
N THR A 360 7.27 -10.85 2.70
CA THR A 360 6.99 -12.12 3.36
C THR A 360 8.24 -13.01 3.43
N THR A 361 8.34 -13.86 4.45
CA THR A 361 9.44 -14.82 4.57
C THR A 361 9.30 -15.99 3.59
N ALA A 362 8.08 -16.39 3.25
CA ALA A 362 7.84 -17.33 2.17
C ALA A 362 7.54 -16.56 0.87
N VAL A 363 7.86 -17.21 -0.26
CA VAL A 363 7.59 -16.63 -1.58
C VAL A 363 6.09 -16.63 -1.83
N MET A 364 5.54 -15.47 -2.21
CA MET A 364 4.19 -15.41 -2.78
C MET A 364 4.18 -16.10 -4.14
N THR A 365 3.20 -16.95 -4.36
CA THR A 365 2.98 -17.65 -5.64
C THR A 365 1.70 -17.17 -6.29
N GLU A 366 1.77 -16.97 -7.59
CA GLU A 366 0.59 -16.75 -8.41
C GLU A 366 -0.08 -18.11 -8.70
N GLU A 367 -1.37 -18.23 -8.40
CA GLU A 367 -2.14 -19.43 -8.68
C GLU A 367 -3.40 -19.07 -9.47
N THR A 368 -3.80 -19.95 -10.39
CA THR A 368 -5.04 -19.78 -11.16
C THR A 368 -6.24 -19.84 -10.22
N VAL A 369 -7.16 -18.88 -10.38
CA VAL A 369 -8.43 -18.84 -9.67
C VAL A 369 -9.60 -18.88 -10.65
N ASP A 370 -10.66 -19.59 -10.27
CA ASP A 370 -11.92 -19.62 -11.00
C ASP A 370 -13.03 -19.02 -10.15
N TYR A 371 -13.41 -17.79 -10.46
CA TYR A 371 -14.49 -17.10 -9.78
C TYR A 371 -15.87 -17.59 -10.20
N SER A 372 -16.02 -18.26 -11.36
CA SER A 372 -17.34 -18.74 -11.82
C SER A 372 -17.93 -19.81 -10.92
N SER A 373 -17.07 -20.59 -10.28
CA SER A 373 -17.42 -21.62 -9.31
C SER A 373 -17.24 -21.18 -7.85
N ASP A 374 -16.67 -20.01 -7.61
CA ASP A 374 -16.45 -19.50 -6.24
C ASP A 374 -17.78 -19.07 -5.60
N ARG A 375 -17.97 -19.43 -4.33
CA ARG A 375 -19.20 -19.11 -3.59
C ARG A 375 -19.52 -17.63 -3.54
N VAL A 376 -18.50 -16.76 -3.52
CA VAL A 376 -18.71 -15.30 -3.50
C VAL A 376 -19.34 -14.76 -4.80
N VAL A 377 -19.37 -15.57 -5.86
CA VAL A 377 -20.04 -15.25 -7.13
C VAL A 377 -21.22 -16.18 -7.40
N ALA A 378 -21.05 -17.49 -7.14
CA ALA A 378 -22.02 -18.51 -7.50
C ALA A 378 -23.19 -18.66 -6.50
N ASP A 379 -23.01 -18.23 -5.23
CA ASP A 379 -23.98 -18.36 -4.14
C ASP A 379 -24.37 -16.96 -3.65
N ALA A 380 -25.52 -16.46 -4.08
CA ALA A 380 -25.98 -15.09 -3.76
C ALA A 380 -26.19 -14.84 -2.27
N GLU A 381 -26.55 -15.87 -1.48
CA GLU A 381 -26.73 -15.72 -0.03
C GLU A 381 -25.39 -15.59 0.67
N TYR A 382 -24.43 -16.45 0.30
CA TYR A 382 -23.05 -16.38 0.79
C TYR A 382 -22.36 -15.08 0.37
N ALA A 383 -22.51 -14.68 -0.90
CA ALA A 383 -21.97 -13.41 -1.40
C ALA A 383 -22.46 -12.22 -0.57
N ARG A 384 -23.77 -12.13 -0.36
CA ARG A 384 -24.38 -11.08 0.46
C ARG A 384 -23.85 -11.11 1.90
N MET A 385 -23.77 -12.30 2.51
CA MET A 385 -23.24 -12.45 3.87
C MET A 385 -21.81 -11.92 3.98
N ILE A 386 -20.91 -12.31 3.06
CA ILE A 386 -19.52 -11.87 3.05
C ILE A 386 -19.42 -10.36 2.81
N MET A 387 -20.11 -9.84 1.80
CA MET A 387 -20.08 -8.42 1.46
C MET A 387 -20.62 -7.55 2.61
N SER A 388 -21.75 -7.95 3.24
CA SER A 388 -22.30 -7.26 4.42
C SER A 388 -21.32 -7.30 5.59
N LYS A 389 -20.67 -8.45 5.83
CA LYS A 389 -19.66 -8.61 6.89
C LYS A 389 -18.48 -7.64 6.67
N VAL A 390 -17.95 -7.55 5.47
CA VAL A 390 -16.83 -6.66 5.12
C VAL A 390 -17.26 -5.17 5.21
N ALA A 391 -18.45 -4.82 4.72
CA ALA A 391 -18.97 -3.45 4.87
C ALA A 391 -19.10 -3.03 6.35
N ARG A 392 -19.55 -3.95 7.22
CA ARG A 392 -19.61 -3.70 8.67
C ARG A 392 -18.24 -3.50 9.31
N VAL A 393 -17.18 -4.15 8.78
CA VAL A 393 -15.79 -3.90 9.21
C VAL A 393 -15.42 -2.43 8.95
N GLY A 394 -15.65 -1.94 7.73
CA GLY A 394 -15.38 -0.54 7.37
C GLY A 394 -16.12 0.44 8.28
N ALA A 395 -17.43 0.24 8.45
CA ALA A 395 -18.25 1.08 9.31
C ALA A 395 -17.79 1.07 10.79
N ALA A 396 -17.39 -0.09 11.32
CA ALA A 396 -16.89 -0.22 12.69
C ALA A 396 -15.56 0.52 12.89
N ILE A 397 -14.64 0.42 11.93
CA ILE A 397 -13.32 1.07 12.01
C ILE A 397 -13.48 2.60 11.88
N GLU A 398 -14.26 3.07 10.92
CA GLU A 398 -14.55 4.50 10.78
C GLU A 398 -15.21 5.06 12.06
N GLY A 399 -16.18 4.33 12.62
CA GLY A 399 -16.82 4.71 13.87
C GLY A 399 -15.85 4.77 15.06
N ALA A 400 -14.86 3.86 15.11
CA ALA A 400 -13.83 3.83 16.15
C ALA A 400 -12.81 4.96 16.02
N LEU A 401 -12.45 5.33 14.78
CA LEU A 401 -11.39 6.33 14.50
C LEU A 401 -11.95 7.72 14.18
N GLY A 402 -13.26 7.86 13.90
CA GLY A 402 -13.95 9.14 13.72
C GLY A 402 -13.67 9.84 12.39
N SER A 403 -13.09 9.16 11.41
CA SER A 403 -12.82 9.70 10.07
C SER A 403 -12.85 8.60 9.03
N ALA A 404 -13.05 8.98 7.75
CA ALA A 404 -13.01 8.04 6.64
C ALA A 404 -11.67 7.27 6.60
N GLN A 405 -11.75 5.96 6.34
CA GLN A 405 -10.63 5.02 6.44
C GLN A 405 -10.41 4.24 5.14
N ASP A 406 -9.14 3.98 4.86
CA ASP A 406 -8.65 2.97 3.94
C ASP A 406 -8.23 1.77 4.80
N VAL A 407 -8.89 0.62 4.60
CA VAL A 407 -8.74 -0.57 5.44
C VAL A 407 -8.36 -1.76 4.60
N GLU A 408 -7.31 -2.47 4.99
CA GLU A 408 -6.93 -3.75 4.41
C GLU A 408 -7.24 -4.88 5.40
N GLY A 409 -7.77 -5.96 4.89
CA GLY A 409 -8.06 -7.13 5.72
C GLY A 409 -8.23 -8.41 4.91
N VAL A 410 -8.41 -9.48 5.64
CA VAL A 410 -8.59 -10.82 5.06
C VAL A 410 -9.76 -11.55 5.71
N ILE A 411 -10.31 -12.50 4.98
CA ILE A 411 -11.29 -13.49 5.43
C ILE A 411 -10.63 -14.85 5.27
N ASP A 412 -10.56 -15.62 6.34
CA ASP A 412 -9.97 -16.95 6.32
C ASP A 412 -10.95 -18.05 5.85
N SER A 413 -10.53 -19.31 5.93
CA SER A 413 -11.32 -20.47 5.54
C SER A 413 -12.53 -20.74 6.46
N ALA A 414 -12.54 -20.17 7.67
CA ALA A 414 -13.65 -20.25 8.62
C ALA A 414 -14.59 -19.05 8.51
N ASP A 415 -14.42 -18.18 7.51
CA ASP A 415 -15.11 -16.91 7.30
C ASP A 415 -14.86 -15.89 8.44
N GLU A 416 -13.74 -16.03 9.17
CA GLU A 416 -13.32 -15.08 10.18
C GLU A 416 -12.57 -13.90 9.55
N VAL A 417 -12.80 -12.69 10.09
CA VAL A 417 -12.22 -11.46 9.56
C VAL A 417 -11.03 -11.05 10.41
N THR A 418 -9.92 -10.71 9.74
CA THR A 418 -8.76 -10.07 10.36
C THR A 418 -8.42 -8.79 9.60
N VAL A 419 -8.40 -7.67 10.31
CA VAL A 419 -7.95 -6.38 9.77
C VAL A 419 -6.44 -6.28 9.94
N VAL A 420 -5.71 -6.10 8.84
CA VAL A 420 -4.24 -6.10 8.83
C VAL A 420 -3.63 -4.70 8.74
N GLN A 421 -4.39 -3.72 8.27
CA GLN A 421 -3.98 -2.32 8.20
C GLN A 421 -5.18 -1.39 8.16
N THR A 422 -5.04 -0.20 8.73
CA THR A 422 -5.94 0.94 8.50
C THR A 422 -5.17 2.24 8.48
N ARG A 423 -5.66 3.19 7.69
CA ARG A 423 -5.15 4.57 7.65
C ARG A 423 -6.29 5.53 7.27
N PRO A 424 -6.18 6.81 7.63
CA PRO A 424 -7.12 7.82 7.15
C PRO A 424 -7.17 7.82 5.61
N GLN A 425 -8.38 7.81 5.07
CA GLN A 425 -8.61 8.00 3.64
C GLN A 425 -8.44 9.48 3.31
N MET A 426 -7.69 9.78 2.25
CA MET A 426 -7.34 11.14 1.82
C MET A 426 -8.38 11.70 0.85
#